data_0b7fae2e19389856a3792d42d8672c5a
#
_entry.id   0b7fae2e19389856a3792d42d8672c5a
#
_cell.length_a   1.000
_cell.length_b   1.000
_cell.length_c   1.000
_cell.angle_alpha   90.00
_cell.angle_beta   90.00
_cell.angle_gamma   90.00
#
_symmetry.space_group_name_H-M   'P 1'
#
loop_
_entity.id
_entity.type
_entity.pdbx_description
1 polymer ?
#
loop_
_entity_poly.entity_id
_entity_poly.type
_entity_poly.pdbx_seq_one_letter_code
_entity_poly.pdbx_strand_id
1 'polypeptide(L)'
;MTVEQWLGESNKLGIDIWHNKYQHNNETFDEWLKRVSGGNQDVENLIVDKKFLPGGRILSNRGVTDSKVTYSNCYVISPPEDNIESIYDCCKNLARTYSYGGGCGISISKLAPAGAKVQNQA
;
A
#
# COMPACT_ATOMS: atom_id res chain seq x y z
N MET A 1 -16.94 -16.56 13.10
CA MET A 1 -16.87 -16.73 11.62
C MET A 1 -15.42 -16.93 11.21
N THR A 2 -15.18 -17.80 10.26
CA THR A 2 -13.84 -17.99 9.66
C THR A 2 -13.74 -17.29 8.30
N VAL A 3 -12.52 -17.12 7.79
CA VAL A 3 -12.32 -16.53 6.46
C VAL A 3 -12.92 -17.40 5.36
N GLU A 4 -12.89 -18.72 5.52
CA GLU A 4 -13.50 -19.70 4.60
C GLU A 4 -15.02 -19.52 4.56
N GLN A 5 -15.65 -19.34 5.72
CA GLN A 5 -17.09 -19.07 5.80
C GLN A 5 -17.45 -17.73 5.16
N TRP A 6 -16.60 -16.71 5.34
CA TRP A 6 -16.84 -15.37 4.77
C TRP A 6 -16.66 -15.34 3.25
N LEU A 7 -15.57 -15.92 2.73
CA LEU A 7 -15.25 -15.89 1.30
C LEU A 7 -15.91 -17.03 0.51
N GLY A 8 -16.27 -18.13 1.19
CA GLY A 8 -16.70 -19.39 0.59
C GLY A 8 -15.51 -20.34 0.40
N GLU A 9 -15.69 -21.60 0.77
CA GLU A 9 -14.63 -22.62 0.75
C GLU A 9 -14.02 -22.87 -0.63
N SER A 10 -14.77 -22.60 -1.70
CA SER A 10 -14.29 -22.73 -3.07
C SER A 10 -13.37 -21.59 -3.51
N ASN A 11 -13.38 -20.46 -2.80
CA ASN A 11 -12.56 -19.28 -3.13
C ASN A 11 -11.15 -19.42 -2.52
N LYS A 12 -10.42 -20.44 -2.96
CA LYS A 12 -9.07 -20.72 -2.45
C LYS A 12 -8.10 -19.57 -2.63
N LEU A 13 -8.16 -18.88 -3.78
CA LEU A 13 -7.29 -17.74 -4.04
C LEU A 13 -7.55 -16.60 -3.03
N GLY A 14 -8.80 -16.26 -2.78
CA GLY A 14 -9.15 -15.22 -1.80
C GLY A 14 -8.70 -15.57 -0.39
N ILE A 15 -8.88 -16.83 0.00
CA ILE A 15 -8.43 -17.35 1.30
C ILE A 15 -6.91 -17.27 1.43
N ASP A 16 -6.17 -17.69 0.41
CA ASP A 16 -4.70 -17.61 0.38
C ASP A 16 -4.21 -16.16 0.45
N ILE A 17 -4.86 -15.24 -0.27
CA ILE A 17 -4.53 -13.81 -0.22
C ILE A 17 -4.75 -13.27 1.19
N TRP A 18 -5.86 -13.62 1.83
CA TRP A 18 -6.12 -13.16 3.20
C TRP A 18 -5.03 -13.64 4.15
N HIS A 19 -4.67 -14.92 4.13
CA HIS A 19 -3.62 -15.48 4.98
C HIS A 19 -2.24 -14.88 4.72
N ASN A 20 -1.90 -14.63 3.46
CA ASN A 20 -0.55 -14.19 3.09
C ASN A 20 -0.36 -12.68 3.14
N LYS A 21 -1.43 -11.89 2.99
CA LYS A 21 -1.33 -10.42 2.89
C LYS A 21 -2.02 -9.66 4.01
N TYR A 22 -3.14 -10.16 4.52
CA TYR A 22 -4.02 -9.39 5.40
C TYR A 22 -4.02 -9.88 6.84
N GLN A 23 -3.77 -11.15 7.07
CA GLN A 23 -3.65 -11.71 8.41
C GLN A 23 -2.36 -11.22 9.09
N HIS A 24 -2.46 -10.75 10.31
CA HIS A 24 -1.32 -10.30 11.12
C HIS A 24 -1.13 -11.25 12.31
N ASN A 25 0.11 -11.74 12.48
CA ASN A 25 0.50 -12.59 13.62
C ASN A 25 -0.46 -13.75 13.91
N ASN A 26 -0.90 -14.44 12.87
CA ASN A 26 -1.82 -15.58 12.97
C ASN A 26 -3.14 -15.27 13.68
N GLU A 27 -3.61 -14.03 13.64
CA GLU A 27 -4.90 -13.63 14.17
C GLU A 27 -6.05 -14.43 13.54
N THR A 28 -7.13 -14.62 14.27
CA THR A 28 -8.37 -15.18 13.72
C THR A 28 -9.08 -14.15 12.83
N PHE A 29 -10.04 -14.60 12.02
CA PHE A 29 -10.84 -13.70 11.20
C PHE A 29 -11.60 -12.66 12.05
N ASP A 30 -12.14 -13.05 13.20
CA ASP A 30 -12.84 -12.15 14.09
C ASP A 30 -11.89 -11.12 14.72
N GLU A 31 -10.69 -11.50 15.08
CA GLU A 31 -9.65 -10.60 15.57
C GLU A 31 -9.21 -9.61 14.47
N TRP A 32 -9.06 -10.10 13.24
CA TRP A 32 -8.76 -9.28 12.08
C TRP A 32 -9.85 -8.24 11.82
N LEU A 33 -11.13 -8.64 11.85
CA LEU A 33 -12.27 -7.73 11.72
C LEU A 33 -12.22 -6.62 12.76
N LYS A 34 -11.96 -6.99 14.02
CA LYS A 34 -11.88 -6.03 15.13
C LYS A 34 -10.71 -5.06 14.95
N ARG A 35 -9.57 -5.56 14.50
CA ARG A 35 -8.39 -4.71 14.22
C ARG A 35 -8.67 -3.74 13.07
N VAL A 36 -9.17 -4.22 11.95
CA VAL A 36 -9.42 -3.41 10.74
C VAL A 36 -10.53 -2.38 10.98
N SER A 37 -11.59 -2.74 11.69
CA SER A 37 -12.72 -1.84 12.01
C SER A 37 -12.40 -0.84 13.12
N GLY A 38 -11.32 -1.06 13.88
CA GLY A 38 -11.01 -0.30 15.08
C GLY A 38 -12.03 -0.55 16.19
N GLY A 39 -12.69 -1.72 16.20
CA GLY A 39 -13.74 -2.09 17.16
C GLY A 39 -15.11 -1.50 16.85
N ASN A 40 -15.30 -0.87 15.70
CA ASN A 40 -16.57 -0.30 15.29
C ASN A 40 -17.48 -1.39 14.71
N GLN A 41 -18.56 -1.72 15.42
CA GLN A 41 -19.47 -2.81 15.05
C GLN A 41 -20.18 -2.56 13.71
N ASP A 42 -20.51 -1.32 13.38
CA ASP A 42 -21.19 -1.00 12.11
C ASP A 42 -20.26 -1.26 10.93
N VAL A 43 -18.97 -0.94 11.07
CA VAL A 43 -17.95 -1.23 10.05
C VAL A 43 -17.76 -2.73 9.92
N GLU A 44 -17.66 -3.47 11.03
CA GLU A 44 -17.56 -4.94 10.99
C GLU A 44 -18.73 -5.55 10.22
N ASN A 45 -19.94 -5.12 10.52
CA ASN A 45 -21.16 -5.60 9.84
C ASN A 45 -21.12 -5.33 8.33
N LEU A 46 -20.67 -4.14 7.93
CA LEU A 46 -20.54 -3.79 6.51
C LEU A 46 -19.52 -4.68 5.78
N ILE A 47 -18.41 -5.00 6.44
CA ILE A 47 -17.39 -5.90 5.88
C ILE A 47 -17.93 -7.33 5.77
N VAL A 48 -18.55 -7.85 6.82
CA VAL A 48 -19.13 -9.20 6.83
C VAL A 48 -20.20 -9.33 5.76
N ASP A 49 -21.06 -8.33 5.61
CA ASP A 49 -22.13 -8.29 4.60
C ASP A 49 -21.60 -8.01 3.17
N LYS A 50 -20.31 -7.82 3.01
CA LYS A 50 -19.67 -7.52 1.71
C LYS A 50 -20.21 -6.24 1.05
N LYS A 51 -20.64 -5.28 1.86
CA LYS A 51 -21.13 -3.97 1.41
C LYS A 51 -20.04 -2.90 1.38
N PHE A 52 -18.97 -3.10 2.14
CA PHE A 52 -17.84 -2.20 2.21
C PHE A 52 -16.56 -3.00 2.48
N LEU A 53 -15.48 -2.64 1.80
CA LEU A 53 -14.16 -3.20 2.03
C LEU A 53 -13.13 -2.08 1.90
N PRO A 54 -12.34 -1.80 2.94
CA PRO A 54 -11.22 -0.84 2.86
C PRO A 54 -10.18 -1.26 1.84
N GLY A 55 -9.33 -0.31 1.44
CA GLY A 55 -8.20 -0.60 0.58
C GLY A 55 -7.21 -1.58 1.23
N GLY A 56 -6.43 -2.28 0.39
CA GLY A 56 -5.54 -3.36 0.84
C GLY A 56 -4.58 -2.96 1.95
N ARG A 57 -4.04 -1.75 1.92
CA ARG A 57 -3.12 -1.26 2.97
C ARG A 57 -3.81 -1.09 4.32
N ILE A 58 -5.06 -0.73 4.34
CA ILE A 58 -5.85 -0.63 5.58
C ILE A 58 -6.15 -2.03 6.11
N LEU A 59 -6.54 -2.96 5.23
CA LEU A 59 -6.81 -4.35 5.59
C LEU A 59 -5.58 -5.04 6.22
N SER A 60 -4.39 -4.73 5.71
CA SER A 60 -3.13 -5.28 6.23
C SER A 60 -2.64 -4.56 7.48
N ASN A 61 -2.72 -3.24 7.50
CA ASN A 61 -1.85 -2.42 8.33
C ASN A 61 -2.56 -1.68 9.46
N ARG A 62 -3.90 -1.50 9.39
CA ARG A 62 -4.60 -0.80 10.46
C ARG A 62 -4.44 -1.54 11.79
N GLY A 63 -4.07 -0.79 12.84
CA GLY A 63 -3.85 -1.33 14.16
C GLY A 63 -2.54 -2.10 14.36
N VAL A 64 -1.70 -2.21 13.31
CA VAL A 64 -0.36 -2.81 13.42
C VAL A 64 0.59 -1.80 14.06
N THR A 65 1.22 -2.17 15.18
CA THR A 65 2.09 -1.29 15.97
C THR A 65 3.53 -1.80 16.09
N ASP A 66 3.78 -3.04 15.68
CA ASP A 66 5.08 -3.72 15.79
C ASP A 66 6.00 -3.49 14.58
N SER A 67 5.54 -2.75 13.59
CA SER A 67 6.34 -2.37 12.43
C SER A 67 5.89 -1.02 11.87
N LYS A 68 6.75 -0.41 11.05
CA LYS A 68 6.42 0.82 10.34
C LYS A 68 5.52 0.48 9.15
N VAL A 69 4.31 1.02 9.16
CA VAL A 69 3.30 0.75 8.14
C VAL A 69 2.73 2.06 7.57
N THR A 70 2.14 1.99 6.39
CA THR A 70 1.37 3.07 5.77
C THR A 70 -0.01 2.58 5.38
N TYR A 71 -0.99 3.47 5.35
CA TYR A 71 -2.34 3.19 4.87
C TYR A 71 -2.56 3.63 3.42
N SER A 72 -1.59 4.34 2.85
CA SER A 72 -1.64 4.81 1.46
C SER A 72 -0.95 3.84 0.53
N ASN A 73 -1.51 3.66 -0.67
CA ASN A 73 -0.94 2.80 -1.70
C ASN A 73 0.01 3.55 -2.63
N CYS A 74 -0.33 4.79 -2.97
CA CYS A 74 0.35 5.57 -4.00
C CYS A 74 0.70 6.96 -3.51
N TYR A 75 1.85 7.44 -3.99
CA TYR A 75 2.40 8.74 -3.64
C TYR A 75 2.86 9.46 -4.90
N VAL A 76 2.75 10.78 -4.89
CA VAL A 76 3.34 11.64 -5.92
C VAL A 76 4.57 12.29 -5.32
N ILE A 77 5.72 12.11 -5.97
CA ILE A 77 6.99 12.70 -5.58
C ILE A 77 7.24 13.91 -6.48
N SER A 78 7.85 14.96 -5.91
CA SER A 78 8.24 16.16 -6.66
C SER A 78 9.07 15.76 -7.88
N PRO A 79 8.76 16.31 -9.07
CA PRO A 79 9.51 15.99 -10.28
C PRO A 79 10.96 16.46 -10.15
N PRO A 80 11.92 15.70 -10.72
CA PRO A 80 13.30 16.13 -10.70
C PRO A 80 13.53 17.34 -11.63
N GLU A 81 14.39 18.24 -11.20
CA GLU A 81 14.97 19.26 -12.08
C GLU A 81 16.00 18.58 -12.99
N ASP A 82 16.35 19.24 -14.10
CA ASP A 82 17.26 18.69 -15.09
C ASP A 82 18.73 18.82 -14.67
N ASN A 83 19.08 18.16 -13.57
CA ASN A 83 20.45 18.03 -13.07
C ASN A 83 20.61 16.71 -12.30
N ILE A 84 21.86 16.26 -12.18
CA ILE A 84 22.17 14.94 -11.58
C ILE A 84 21.74 14.89 -10.12
N GLU A 85 21.98 15.93 -9.35
CA GLU A 85 21.65 15.98 -7.92
C GLU A 85 20.16 15.78 -7.71
N SER A 86 19.34 16.52 -8.43
CA SER A 86 17.89 16.44 -8.33
C SER A 86 17.34 15.09 -8.80
N ILE A 87 17.91 14.53 -9.88
CA ILE A 87 17.53 13.21 -10.41
C ILE A 87 17.82 12.12 -9.35
N TYR A 88 18.98 12.14 -8.73
CA TYR A 88 19.33 11.15 -7.71
C TYR A 88 18.62 11.37 -6.38
N ASP A 89 18.29 12.60 -6.01
CA ASP A 89 17.40 12.87 -4.87
C ASP A 89 16.00 12.29 -5.12
N CYS A 90 15.48 12.45 -6.32
CA CYS A 90 14.23 11.81 -6.72
C CYS A 90 14.31 10.28 -6.63
N CYS A 91 15.40 9.68 -7.12
CA CYS A 91 15.67 8.25 -7.03
C CYS A 91 15.71 7.77 -5.57
N LYS A 92 16.37 8.51 -4.70
CA LYS A 92 16.40 8.22 -3.26
C LYS A 92 15.01 8.22 -2.65
N ASN A 93 14.18 9.21 -2.95
CA ASN A 93 12.82 9.32 -2.44
C ASN A 93 11.94 8.17 -2.97
N LEU A 94 12.09 7.78 -4.22
CA LEU A 94 11.44 6.59 -4.80
C LEU A 94 11.82 5.32 -4.02
N ALA A 95 13.12 5.11 -3.80
CA ALA A 95 13.61 3.93 -3.08
C ALA A 95 13.06 3.86 -1.67
N ARG A 96 13.04 4.98 -0.94
CA ARG A 96 12.47 5.03 0.41
C ARG A 96 10.98 4.72 0.42
N THR A 97 10.22 5.29 -0.50
CA THR A 97 8.78 5.04 -0.60
C THR A 97 8.49 3.57 -0.94
N TYR A 98 9.22 3.00 -1.88
CA TYR A 98 9.09 1.57 -2.21
C TYR A 98 9.46 0.66 -1.02
N SER A 99 10.44 1.04 -0.21
CA SER A 99 10.83 0.26 0.97
C SER A 99 9.73 0.15 2.02
N TYR A 100 8.80 1.10 2.06
CA TYR A 100 7.60 1.06 2.90
C TYR A 100 6.38 0.42 2.19
N GLY A 101 6.57 -0.07 0.97
CA GLY A 101 5.51 -0.70 0.20
C GLY A 101 4.60 0.25 -0.57
N GLY A 102 4.92 1.54 -0.63
CA GLY A 102 4.17 2.52 -1.42
C GLY A 102 4.55 2.48 -2.90
N GLY A 103 3.60 2.76 -3.79
CA GLY A 103 3.86 3.05 -5.20
C GLY A 103 4.09 4.54 -5.41
N CYS A 104 4.89 4.91 -6.42
CA CYS A 104 5.19 6.32 -6.71
C CYS A 104 4.94 6.65 -8.16
N GLY A 105 4.40 7.88 -8.37
CA GLY A 105 4.38 8.53 -9.66
C GLY A 105 5.25 9.79 -9.63
N ILE A 106 5.97 10.04 -10.71
CA ILE A 106 6.75 11.25 -10.92
C ILE A 106 6.52 11.78 -12.34
N SER A 107 6.65 13.10 -12.51
CA SER A 107 6.71 13.71 -13.84
C SER A 107 8.16 13.86 -14.26
N ILE A 108 8.45 13.57 -15.52
CA ILE A 108 9.76 13.80 -16.13
C ILE A 108 9.75 14.97 -17.11
N SER A 109 8.72 15.79 -17.08
CA SER A 109 8.51 16.89 -18.04
C SER A 109 9.60 17.96 -18.02
N LYS A 110 10.32 18.08 -16.90
CA LYS A 110 11.40 19.07 -16.73
C LYS A 110 12.76 18.59 -17.25
N LEU A 111 12.88 17.29 -17.55
CA LEU A 111 14.14 16.73 -18.06
C LEU A 111 14.35 17.10 -19.53
N ALA A 112 15.60 17.30 -19.92
CA ALA A 112 15.94 17.62 -21.28
C ALA A 112 15.52 16.50 -22.25
N PRO A 113 14.94 16.85 -23.43
CA PRO A 113 14.59 15.85 -24.43
C PRO A 113 15.85 15.32 -25.15
N ALA A 114 15.67 14.25 -25.90
CA ALA A 114 16.75 13.68 -26.72
C ALA A 114 17.36 14.73 -27.66
N GLY A 115 18.67 14.80 -27.70
CA GLY A 115 19.44 15.74 -28.53
C GLY A 115 19.65 17.11 -27.91
N ALA A 116 19.02 17.42 -26.77
CA ALA A 116 19.27 18.67 -26.06
C ALA A 116 20.52 18.53 -25.16
N LYS A 117 21.17 19.68 -24.89
CA LYS A 117 22.27 19.72 -23.93
C LYS A 117 21.71 19.61 -22.50
N VAL A 118 22.39 18.85 -21.65
CA VAL A 118 22.09 18.74 -20.21
C VAL A 118 23.01 19.65 -19.40
N GLN A 119 22.54 20.14 -18.26
CA GLN A 119 23.27 21.13 -17.45
C GLN A 119 24.59 20.63 -16.89
N ASN A 120 24.74 19.33 -16.65
CA ASN A 120 25.93 18.72 -16.06
C ASN A 120 26.88 18.15 -17.13
N GLN A 121 26.69 18.51 -18.36
CA GLN A 121 27.60 18.12 -19.44
C GLN A 121 28.84 19.01 -19.43
N ALA A 122 30.00 18.38 -19.28
CA ALA A 122 31.28 19.08 -19.36
C ALA A 122 31.53 19.60 -20.77
#